data_8cd40a99b8c1f8c4732987c82098bbfc
#
_entry.id   8cd40a99b8c1f8c4732987c82098bbfc
#
_cell.length_a   1.000
_cell.length_b   1.000
_cell.length_c   1.000
_cell.angle_alpha   90.00
_cell.angle_beta   90.00
_cell.angle_gamma   90.00
#
_symmetry.space_group_name_H-M   'P 1'
#
loop_
_entity.id
_entity.type
_entity.pdbx_description
1 polymer ?
#
loop_
_entity_poly.entity_id
_entity_poly.type
_entity_poly.pdbx_seq_one_letter_code
_entity_poly.pdbx_strand_id
1 'polypeptide(L)'
;MAIVVKPAVERGKIAPFKMGHVALKVRNLQEMIKWYGTVLEAEISYANDDVAFMAYDDEHHRIALVKLPELELPAENATGMDHCSFSYKDLG
;
A
#
# COMPACT_ATOMS: atom_id res chain seq x y z
N MET A 1 -17.64 14.01 -17.55
CA MET A 1 -17.19 13.35 -18.78
C MET A 1 -15.92 12.56 -18.52
N ALA A 2 -15.88 11.33 -18.97
CA ALA A 2 -14.71 10.47 -18.78
C ALA A 2 -13.78 10.59 -20.00
N ILE A 3 -12.48 10.72 -19.72
CA ILE A 3 -11.47 10.80 -20.79
C ILE A 3 -10.51 9.64 -20.57
N VAL A 4 -10.30 8.84 -21.62
CA VAL A 4 -9.32 7.76 -21.57
C VAL A 4 -7.97 8.33 -21.99
N VAL A 5 -6.98 8.15 -21.11
CA VAL A 5 -5.63 8.67 -21.34
C VAL A 5 -4.73 7.51 -21.73
N LYS A 6 -3.99 7.68 -22.83
CA LYS A 6 -3.00 6.66 -23.21
C LYS A 6 -1.86 6.64 -22.21
N PRO A 7 -1.19 5.50 -22.02
CA PRO A 7 -0.01 5.45 -21.17
C PRO A 7 1.01 6.52 -21.54
N ALA A 8 1.69 7.05 -20.52
CA ALA A 8 2.61 8.17 -20.73
C ALA A 8 3.71 7.83 -21.73
N VAL A 9 4.20 6.59 -21.73
CA VAL A 9 5.26 6.17 -22.66
C VAL A 9 4.80 6.28 -24.11
N GLU A 10 3.52 6.00 -24.40
CA GLU A 10 2.97 6.13 -25.75
C GLU A 10 2.79 7.58 -26.18
N ARG A 11 2.75 8.49 -25.20
CA ARG A 11 2.64 9.92 -25.46
C ARG A 11 3.99 10.62 -25.49
N GLY A 12 5.10 9.85 -25.44
CA GLY A 12 6.44 10.40 -25.39
C GLY A 12 6.75 11.11 -24.07
N LYS A 13 6.11 10.69 -22.99
CA LYS A 13 6.31 11.27 -21.66
C LYS A 13 7.04 10.32 -20.74
N ILE A 14 7.76 10.87 -19.77
CA ILE A 14 8.41 10.11 -18.73
C ILE A 14 7.45 10.09 -17.54
N ALA A 15 7.03 8.91 -17.14
CA ALA A 15 6.13 8.74 -16.02
C ALA A 15 6.37 7.36 -15.43
N PRO A 16 5.98 7.14 -14.15
CA PRO A 16 6.12 5.81 -13.57
C PRO A 16 5.30 4.78 -14.35
N PHE A 17 5.85 3.59 -14.52
CA PHE A 17 5.08 2.49 -15.13
C PHE A 17 4.26 1.74 -14.09
N LYS A 18 4.58 1.88 -12.83
CA LYS A 18 3.80 1.31 -11.73
C LYS A 18 4.14 2.04 -10.43
N MET A 19 3.27 1.92 -9.45
CA MET A 19 3.54 2.38 -8.11
C MET A 19 4.49 1.38 -7.44
N GLY A 20 5.56 1.85 -6.81
CA GLY A 20 6.51 0.99 -6.14
C GLY A 20 5.95 0.39 -4.86
N HIS A 21 5.75 1.22 -3.86
CA HIS A 21 5.20 0.80 -2.57
C HIS A 21 4.61 2.00 -1.84
N VAL A 22 3.82 1.71 -0.80
CA VAL A 22 3.34 2.73 0.14
C VAL A 22 3.82 2.36 1.53
N ALA A 23 4.10 3.37 2.34
CA ALA A 23 4.48 3.17 3.73
C ALA A 23 3.42 3.79 4.62
N LEU A 24 2.97 3.06 5.62
CA LEU A 24 1.92 3.47 6.53
C LEU A 24 2.44 3.48 7.96
N LYS A 25 2.13 4.53 8.68
CA LYS A 25 2.40 4.58 10.12
C LYS A 25 1.23 3.91 10.82
N VAL A 26 1.52 2.94 11.67
CA VAL A 26 0.49 2.15 12.32
C VAL A 26 0.73 2.12 13.83
N ARG A 27 -0.32 1.92 14.59
CA ARG A 27 -0.23 1.83 16.05
C ARG A 27 -0.04 0.40 16.51
N ASN A 28 -0.66 -0.56 15.84
CA ASN A 28 -0.59 -1.98 16.17
C ASN A 28 -0.07 -2.75 14.96
N LEU A 29 1.23 -3.04 14.98
CA LEU A 29 1.91 -3.68 13.86
C LEU A 29 1.37 -5.07 13.57
N GLN A 30 1.20 -5.90 14.61
CA GLN A 30 0.77 -7.29 14.40
C GLN A 30 -0.64 -7.38 13.82
N GLU A 31 -1.53 -6.51 14.27
CA GLU A 31 -2.88 -6.46 13.74
C GLU A 31 -2.90 -6.08 12.27
N MET A 32 -2.07 -5.11 11.89
CA MET A 32 -2.00 -4.67 10.50
C MET A 32 -1.33 -5.70 9.60
N ILE A 33 -0.31 -6.40 10.10
CA ILE A 33 0.28 -7.53 9.36
C ILE A 33 -0.79 -8.58 9.06
N LYS A 34 -1.59 -8.91 10.05
CA LYS A 34 -2.67 -9.89 9.88
C LYS A 34 -3.68 -9.42 8.85
N TRP A 35 -4.06 -8.14 8.90
CA TRP A 35 -5.03 -7.59 7.96
C TRP A 35 -4.54 -7.68 6.51
N TYR A 36 -3.32 -7.21 6.26
CA TYR A 36 -2.78 -7.23 4.90
C TYR A 36 -2.48 -8.65 4.43
N GLY A 37 -2.06 -9.51 5.33
CA GLY A 37 -1.87 -10.93 4.99
C GLY A 37 -3.17 -11.61 4.60
N THR A 38 -4.28 -11.22 5.21
CA THR A 38 -5.59 -11.80 4.92
C THR A 38 -6.21 -11.20 3.66
N VAL A 39 -6.22 -9.88 3.56
CA VAL A 39 -6.94 -9.18 2.48
C VAL A 39 -6.17 -9.24 1.16
N LEU A 40 -4.86 -9.04 1.20
CA LEU A 40 -4.05 -9.03 -0.01
C LEU A 40 -3.30 -10.35 -0.24
N GLU A 41 -3.41 -11.28 0.70
CA GLU A 41 -2.59 -12.49 0.72
C GLU A 41 -1.10 -12.16 0.61
N ALA A 42 -0.71 -11.02 1.19
CA ALA A 42 0.66 -10.56 1.18
C ALA A 42 1.51 -11.35 2.17
N GLU A 43 2.75 -11.57 1.82
CA GLU A 43 3.72 -12.25 2.66
C GLU A 43 4.75 -11.26 3.18
N ILE A 44 5.34 -11.58 4.32
CA ILE A 44 6.38 -10.75 4.91
C ILE A 44 7.69 -10.99 4.16
N SER A 45 8.27 -9.92 3.61
CA SER A 45 9.60 -10.00 3.00
C SER A 45 10.70 -9.60 4.00
N TYR A 46 10.34 -8.81 5.01
CA TYR A 46 11.23 -8.45 6.11
C TYR A 46 10.38 -7.92 7.26
N ALA A 47 10.72 -8.28 8.48
CA ALA A 47 10.03 -7.74 9.65
C ALA A 47 10.93 -7.76 10.88
N ASN A 48 10.71 -6.78 11.75
CA ASN A 48 11.27 -6.76 13.10
C ASN A 48 10.18 -6.23 14.04
N ASP A 49 10.55 -5.81 15.26
CA ASP A 49 9.55 -5.38 16.24
C ASP A 49 8.86 -4.07 15.85
N ASP A 50 9.45 -3.27 14.98
CA ASP A 50 8.98 -1.93 14.68
C ASP A 50 8.50 -1.74 13.25
N VAL A 51 8.93 -2.60 12.32
CA VAL A 51 8.54 -2.45 10.91
C VAL A 51 8.21 -3.81 10.31
N ALA A 52 7.39 -3.80 9.27
CA ALA A 52 7.15 -4.97 8.45
C ALA A 52 7.04 -4.54 7.00
N PHE A 53 7.73 -5.26 6.13
CA PHE A 53 7.64 -5.09 4.69
C PHE A 53 6.88 -6.29 4.15
N MET A 54 5.80 -6.03 3.42
CA MET A 54 4.94 -7.08 2.89
C MET A 54 4.78 -6.93 1.38
N ALA A 55 4.70 -8.05 0.71
CA ALA A 55 4.60 -8.08 -0.75
C ALA A 55 3.59 -9.14 -1.19
N TYR A 56 2.95 -8.89 -2.31
CA TYR A 56 2.05 -9.85 -2.94
C TYR A 56 2.47 -10.17 -4.38
N ASP A 57 3.63 -9.67 -4.80
CA ASP A 57 4.18 -9.92 -6.13
C ASP A 57 5.71 -9.95 -6.03
N ASP A 58 6.41 -9.74 -7.13
CA ASP A 58 7.86 -9.84 -7.20
C ASP A 58 8.61 -8.62 -6.67
N GLU A 59 7.90 -7.59 -6.23
CA GLU A 59 8.54 -6.43 -5.61
C GLU A 59 8.95 -6.79 -4.18
N HIS A 60 10.09 -6.23 -3.69
CA HIS A 60 10.56 -6.51 -2.34
C HIS A 60 9.46 -6.22 -1.30
N HIS A 61 8.75 -5.13 -1.47
CA HIS A 61 7.58 -4.83 -0.66
C HIS A 61 6.65 -3.90 -1.42
N ARG A 62 5.37 -4.07 -1.16
CA ARG A 62 4.31 -3.17 -1.65
C ARG A 62 3.74 -2.35 -0.52
N ILE A 63 3.73 -2.92 0.68
CA ILE A 63 3.24 -2.27 1.88
C ILE A 63 4.37 -2.27 2.90
N ALA A 64 4.74 -1.09 3.39
CA ALA A 64 5.67 -0.96 4.51
C ALA A 64 4.86 -0.44 5.70
N LEU A 65 4.92 -1.17 6.81
CA LEU A 65 4.22 -0.81 8.03
C LEU A 65 5.24 -0.38 9.07
N VAL A 66 5.10 0.83 9.59
CA VAL A 66 6.01 1.38 10.60
C VAL A 66 5.23 1.61 11.88
N LYS A 67 5.64 0.95 12.95
CA LYS A 67 4.96 1.03 14.24
C LYS A 67 5.31 2.33 14.97
N LEU A 68 4.28 3.13 15.23
CA LEU A 68 4.40 4.37 16.00
C LEU A 68 3.20 4.44 16.94
N PRO A 69 3.26 3.71 18.08
CA PRO A 69 2.08 3.51 18.92
C PRO A 69 1.57 4.78 19.62
N GLU A 70 2.41 5.81 19.73
CA GLU A 70 1.98 7.06 20.36
C GLU A 70 1.14 7.95 19.45
N LEU A 71 1.07 7.66 18.16
CA LEU A 71 0.32 8.50 17.24
C LEU A 71 -1.18 8.33 17.44
N GLU A 72 -1.89 9.42 17.34
CA GLU A 72 -3.33 9.42 17.42
C GLU A 72 -3.94 9.10 16.05
N LEU A 73 -5.18 8.60 16.06
CA LEU A 73 -5.92 8.44 14.82
C LEU A 73 -6.21 9.81 14.23
N PRO A 74 -6.24 9.94 12.88
CA PRO A 74 -6.52 11.24 12.28
C PRO A 74 -7.93 11.70 12.60
N ALA A 75 -8.09 13.02 12.74
CA ALA A 75 -9.40 13.60 12.92
C ALA A 75 -10.25 13.34 11.67
N GLU A 76 -11.55 13.23 11.86
CA GLU A 76 -12.48 12.93 10.78
C GLU A 76 -12.39 13.93 9.63
N ASN A 77 -12.12 15.20 9.96
CA ASN A 77 -12.02 16.25 8.95
C ASN A 77 -10.58 16.61 8.57
N ALA A 78 -9.62 15.77 8.91
CA ALA A 78 -8.23 16.01 8.56
C ALA A 78 -7.97 15.66 7.10
N THR A 79 -7.00 16.32 6.50
CA THR A 79 -6.53 15.96 5.16
C THR A 79 -5.74 14.66 5.23
N GLY A 80 -5.68 13.94 4.13
CA GLY A 80 -4.93 12.70 4.05
C GLY A 80 -5.43 11.84 2.93
N MET A 81 -5.00 10.60 2.91
CA MET A 81 -5.47 9.64 1.93
C MET A 81 -6.90 9.22 2.29
N ASP A 82 -7.80 9.39 1.33
CA ASP A 82 -9.20 8.96 1.53
C ASP A 82 -9.30 7.45 1.43
N HIS A 83 -8.74 6.87 0.37
CA HIS A 83 -8.74 5.43 0.18
C HIS A 83 -7.63 5.01 -0.77
N CYS A 84 -7.38 3.71 -0.79
CA CYS A 84 -6.47 3.07 -1.72
C CYS A 84 -7.19 1.82 -2.23
N SER A 85 -7.09 1.55 -3.53
CA SER A 85 -7.76 0.38 -4.09
C SER A 85 -6.74 -0.60 -4.68
N PHE A 86 -7.09 -1.87 -4.62
CA PHE A 86 -6.30 -2.95 -5.20
C PHE A 86 -7.16 -3.70 -6.19
N SER A 87 -6.59 -3.99 -7.36
CA SER A 87 -7.32 -4.69 -8.41
C SER A 87 -6.91 -6.15 -8.43
N TYR A 88 -7.89 -7.02 -8.44
CA TYR A 88 -7.68 -8.45 -8.53
C TYR A 88 -8.06 -8.91 -9.93
N LYS A 89 -7.33 -9.90 -10.43
CA LYS A 89 -7.62 -10.43 -11.76
C LYS A 89 -8.99 -11.10 -11.79
N ASP A 90 -9.29 -11.84 -10.72
CA ASP A 90 -10.62 -12.43 -10.52
C ASP A 90 -10.75 -12.78 -9.03
N LEU A 91 -11.89 -13.28 -8.62
CA LEU A 91 -12.15 -13.59 -7.21
C LEU A 91 -12.07 -15.08 -6.89
N GLY A 92 -11.73 -15.86 -7.84
CA GLY A 92 -11.66 -17.27 -7.62
C GLY A 92 -10.65 -17.94 -8.44
#